data_76744a774db21c75742f6b0b14c86d8c
#
_entry.id   76744a774db21c75742f6b0b14c86d8c
#
_cell.length_a   1.000
_cell.length_b   1.000
_cell.length_c   1.000
_cell.angle_alpha   90.00
_cell.angle_beta   90.00
_cell.angle_gamma   90.00
#
_symmetry.space_group_name_H-M   'P 1'
#
loop_
_entity.id
_entity.type
_entity.pdbx_description
1 polymer ?
#
loop_
_entity_poly.entity_id
_entity_poly.type
_entity_poly.pdbx_seq_one_letter_code
_entity_poly.pdbx_strand_id
1 'polypeptide(L)'
;SRLLAIQGAAGSGKTSVAMHRAAYLLYRHRKHIKAENLVIMSSTDILGEYLSDVLPELGEDEIKGVTFVSLARKYMPGINLRFQTHPGLMEKLLGLAHTPYGRKIREVIRFKSSRAFLGILDRFFEYALERLIRFEDICFRDRNIITGEELSALFRRDFSGMAPADRLRRMETRVNELIRPLKRMRQAQQARELLDGDAYLSASEARALSRLRLRQEMEPVEQQLARMFSVSALTLYRRLFDDDDAWNACVDEHDSPGEDIARAVRDYTLENMQSGILGFEDAGPVLYLSLLLGETGPDTTVKHLIVDEAQDFSPIQAKALARLFPEAGITILGDINQNISPYASEGNLEGIARLISPDNHEFMQLNKSYRSTVEINRFASGFLEAPGGEFFGRHGEKPGIFLCGDYSRMCDALAQFLTALPGKKYKTAAVITRTLADARVLYKALQKPVKDLPLPFRLMDEDFEYDLEGIMVMPSCLAKGLEFDAAMIVFSDGRDYSDPDEKGLFYTAVTRALHDLSVFCPTADLPPALRKASYRHYTITRV
;
A
#
# COMPACT_ATOMS: atom_id res chain seq x y z
N SER A 1 -26.84 -3.94 -1.99
CA SER A 1 -25.58 -4.69 -2.13
C SER A 1 -24.58 -4.23 -1.08
N ARG A 2 -23.76 -5.17 -0.62
CA ARG A 2 -22.65 -4.87 0.30
C ARG A 2 -21.53 -4.10 -0.41
N LEU A 3 -21.31 -4.39 -1.68
CA LEU A 3 -20.25 -3.77 -2.47
C LEU A 3 -20.82 -3.16 -3.76
N LEU A 4 -20.41 -1.93 -4.05
CA LEU A 4 -20.62 -1.26 -5.32
C LEU A 4 -19.26 -1.03 -5.99
N ALA A 5 -19.07 -1.58 -7.18
CA ALA A 5 -17.89 -1.34 -8.02
C ALA A 5 -18.26 -0.37 -9.15
N ILE A 6 -17.52 0.72 -9.27
CA ILE A 6 -17.73 1.75 -10.30
C ILE A 6 -16.49 1.82 -11.19
N GLN A 7 -16.61 1.35 -12.41
CA GLN A 7 -15.56 1.46 -13.41
C GLN A 7 -15.86 2.64 -14.33
N GLY A 8 -14.85 3.43 -14.67
CA GLY A 8 -15.04 4.53 -15.61
C GLY A 8 -13.72 5.09 -16.13
N ALA A 9 -13.75 5.68 -17.30
CA ALA A 9 -12.59 6.34 -17.88
C ALA A 9 -12.13 7.56 -17.06
N ALA A 10 -10.92 8.06 -17.31
CA ALA A 10 -10.44 9.30 -16.74
C ALA A 10 -11.48 10.42 -16.96
N GLY A 11 -11.78 11.18 -15.91
CA GLY A 11 -12.73 12.30 -16.00
C GLY A 11 -14.21 11.91 -16.13
N SER A 12 -14.58 10.65 -15.86
CA SER A 12 -15.99 10.23 -15.87
C SER A 12 -16.77 10.60 -14.60
N GLY A 13 -16.13 11.27 -13.64
CA GLY A 13 -16.78 11.69 -12.38
C GLY A 13 -16.86 10.60 -11.30
N LYS A 14 -16.06 9.52 -11.40
CA LYS A 14 -16.02 8.44 -10.38
C LYS A 14 -15.87 8.97 -8.96
N THR A 15 -14.85 9.77 -8.72
CA THR A 15 -14.54 10.34 -7.41
C THR A 15 -15.69 11.23 -6.92
N SER A 16 -16.28 12.05 -7.80
CA SER A 16 -17.45 12.87 -7.45
C SER A 16 -18.64 12.00 -7.04
N VAL A 17 -18.92 10.91 -7.78
CA VAL A 17 -20.00 9.96 -7.42
C VAL A 17 -19.73 9.33 -6.05
N ALA A 18 -18.48 8.98 -5.74
CA ALA A 18 -18.10 8.42 -4.43
C ALA A 18 -18.31 9.44 -3.30
N MET A 19 -17.89 10.70 -3.49
CA MET A 19 -18.05 11.76 -2.50
C MET A 19 -19.53 12.09 -2.26
N HIS A 20 -20.33 12.23 -3.31
CA HIS A 20 -21.78 12.38 -3.17
C HIS A 20 -22.45 11.19 -2.50
N ARG A 21 -21.94 9.95 -2.73
CA ARG A 21 -22.41 8.77 -2.04
C ARG A 21 -22.06 8.82 -0.55
N ALA A 22 -20.82 9.25 -0.20
CA ALA A 22 -20.42 9.45 1.19
C ALA A 22 -21.34 10.45 1.91
N ALA A 23 -21.50 11.64 1.31
CA ALA A 23 -22.41 12.68 1.83
C ALA A 23 -23.85 12.17 1.97
N TYR A 24 -24.37 11.44 0.97
CA TYR A 24 -25.70 10.82 1.05
C TYR A 24 -25.82 9.84 2.20
N LEU A 25 -24.81 8.98 2.43
CA LEU A 25 -24.81 8.01 3.53
C LEU A 25 -24.79 8.71 4.89
N LEU A 26 -23.97 9.73 5.07
CA LEU A 26 -23.90 10.56 6.27
C LEU A 26 -25.25 11.22 6.54
N TYR A 27 -25.83 11.88 5.55
CA TYR A 27 -27.14 12.55 5.68
C TYR A 27 -28.27 11.56 5.97
N ARG A 28 -28.40 10.50 5.14
CA ARG A 28 -29.51 9.53 5.22
C ARG A 28 -29.48 8.68 6.48
N HIS A 29 -28.28 8.33 6.93
CA HIS A 29 -28.04 7.43 8.07
C HIS A 29 -27.41 8.15 9.26
N ARG A 30 -27.56 9.47 9.38
CA ARG A 30 -26.94 10.32 10.43
C ARG A 30 -27.15 9.86 11.88
N LYS A 31 -28.14 8.97 12.13
CA LYS A 31 -28.34 8.36 13.45
C LYS A 31 -27.40 7.20 13.75
N HIS A 32 -26.79 6.61 12.72
CA HIS A 32 -26.00 5.37 12.80
C HIS A 32 -24.62 5.47 12.15
N ILE A 33 -24.43 6.43 11.24
CA ILE A 33 -23.18 6.64 10.52
C ILE A 33 -22.75 8.09 10.73
N LYS A 34 -21.54 8.27 11.23
CA LYS A 34 -20.85 9.56 11.38
C LYS A 34 -19.58 9.55 10.53
N ALA A 35 -18.91 10.71 10.36
CA ALA A 35 -17.65 10.84 9.65
C ALA A 35 -16.59 9.82 10.14
N GLU A 36 -16.50 9.61 11.45
CA GLU A 36 -15.59 8.62 12.07
C GLU A 36 -15.84 7.15 11.67
N ASN A 37 -17.05 6.82 11.16
CA ASN A 37 -17.42 5.48 10.71
C ASN A 37 -17.22 5.28 9.19
N LEU A 38 -16.73 6.32 8.49
CA LEU A 38 -16.36 6.26 7.09
C LEU A 38 -14.83 6.26 6.94
N VAL A 39 -14.34 5.43 6.02
CA VAL A 39 -12.93 5.42 5.62
C VAL A 39 -12.87 5.67 4.11
N ILE A 40 -12.10 6.68 3.71
CA ILE A 40 -11.80 6.94 2.30
C ILE A 40 -10.36 6.53 2.07
N MET A 41 -10.15 5.59 1.18
CA MET A 41 -8.83 5.09 0.84
C MET A 41 -8.42 5.60 -0.54
N SER A 42 -7.21 6.15 -0.62
CA SER A 42 -6.60 6.71 -1.81
C SER A 42 -5.24 6.07 -2.11
N SER A 43 -4.71 6.31 -3.31
CA SER A 43 -3.38 5.80 -3.71
C SER A 43 -2.22 6.56 -3.08
N THR A 44 -2.42 7.84 -2.71
CA THR A 44 -1.42 8.71 -2.09
C THR A 44 -2.04 9.52 -0.97
N ASP A 45 -1.23 9.95 0.00
CA ASP A 45 -1.69 10.80 1.11
C ASP A 45 -2.16 12.18 0.59
N ILE A 46 -1.49 12.73 -0.43
CA ILE A 46 -1.88 14.00 -1.09
C ILE A 46 -3.29 13.92 -1.69
N LEU A 47 -3.62 12.82 -2.36
CA LEU A 47 -4.99 12.60 -2.87
C LEU A 47 -5.98 12.43 -1.72
N GLY A 48 -5.56 11.81 -0.63
CA GLY A 48 -6.38 11.69 0.58
C GLY A 48 -6.75 13.04 1.18
N GLU A 49 -5.80 13.98 1.26
CA GLU A 49 -6.04 15.36 1.71
C GLU A 49 -6.99 16.11 0.76
N TYR A 50 -6.76 16.01 -0.56
CA TYR A 50 -7.71 16.58 -1.55
C TYR A 50 -9.15 16.08 -1.35
N LEU A 51 -9.33 14.78 -1.13
CA LEU A 51 -10.65 14.21 -0.91
C LEU A 51 -11.29 14.66 0.41
N SER A 52 -10.47 14.94 1.42
CA SER A 52 -10.92 15.45 2.72
C SER A 52 -11.55 16.85 2.61
N ASP A 53 -11.05 17.68 1.71
CA ASP A 53 -11.56 19.04 1.49
C ASP A 53 -12.91 19.07 0.73
N VAL A 54 -13.23 18.05 -0.05
CA VAL A 54 -14.46 18.01 -0.87
C VAL A 54 -15.72 17.82 -0.01
N LEU A 55 -15.66 17.07 1.07
CA LEU A 55 -16.85 16.78 1.90
C LEU A 55 -17.36 18.00 2.68
N PRO A 56 -16.54 18.86 3.27
CA PRO A 56 -16.99 20.13 3.84
C PRO A 56 -17.69 21.05 2.83
N GLU A 57 -17.26 21.07 1.57
CA GLU A 57 -17.97 21.79 0.49
C GLU A 57 -19.38 21.24 0.26
N LEU A 58 -19.63 19.96 0.57
CA LEU A 58 -20.94 19.33 0.50
C LEU A 58 -21.75 19.47 1.82
N GLY A 59 -21.20 20.18 2.83
CA GLY A 59 -21.86 20.46 4.10
C GLY A 59 -21.76 19.34 5.14
N GLU A 60 -20.81 18.42 4.97
CA GLU A 60 -20.57 17.30 5.89
C GLU A 60 -19.25 17.49 6.66
N ASP A 61 -19.03 16.69 7.71
CA ASP A 61 -17.79 16.70 8.48
C ASP A 61 -16.60 16.19 7.63
N GLU A 62 -15.41 16.69 7.94
CA GLU A 62 -14.16 16.25 7.32
C GLU A 62 -13.91 14.76 7.58
N ILE A 63 -13.56 14.02 6.53
CA ILE A 63 -13.12 12.62 6.62
C ILE A 63 -11.70 12.52 6.10
N LYS A 64 -10.77 12.08 6.95
CA LYS A 64 -9.38 11.91 6.54
C LYS A 64 -9.23 10.77 5.55
N GLY A 65 -8.63 11.07 4.41
CA GLY A 65 -8.16 10.06 3.47
C GLY A 65 -7.00 9.27 4.06
N VAL A 66 -6.94 7.98 3.74
CA VAL A 66 -5.86 7.08 4.19
C VAL A 66 -5.31 6.28 3.02
N THR A 67 -4.00 6.00 3.04
CA THR A 67 -3.40 5.03 2.11
C THR A 67 -3.46 3.62 2.69
N PHE A 68 -3.29 2.59 1.85
CA PHE A 68 -3.22 1.21 2.35
C PHE A 68 -2.08 1.02 3.35
N VAL A 69 -0.94 1.65 3.12
CA VAL A 69 0.23 1.56 4.00
C VAL A 69 -0.03 2.23 5.35
N SER A 70 -0.63 3.43 5.35
CA SER A 70 -0.97 4.14 6.59
C SER A 70 -2.01 3.37 7.41
N LEU A 71 -3.00 2.76 6.73
CA LEU A 71 -3.97 1.87 7.34
C LEU A 71 -3.30 0.62 7.93
N ALA A 72 -2.46 -0.09 7.16
CA ALA A 72 -1.76 -1.27 7.62
C ALA A 72 -0.89 -0.98 8.86
N ARG A 73 -0.17 0.16 8.85
CA ARG A 73 0.61 0.61 10.01
C ARG A 73 -0.25 0.85 11.25
N LYS A 74 -1.43 1.45 11.08
CA LYS A 74 -2.40 1.67 12.19
C LYS A 74 -2.82 0.36 12.85
N TYR A 75 -3.08 -0.68 12.05
CA TYR A 75 -3.57 -1.97 12.56
C TYR A 75 -2.46 -2.97 12.93
N MET A 76 -1.21 -2.63 12.65
CA MET A 76 -0.03 -3.44 13.00
C MET A 76 1.02 -2.60 13.77
N PRO A 77 0.66 -1.99 14.93
CA PRO A 77 1.55 -1.05 15.63
C PRO A 77 2.81 -1.71 16.21
N GLY A 78 2.84 -3.05 16.33
CA GLY A 78 3.99 -3.80 16.86
C GLY A 78 5.11 -4.06 15.83
N ILE A 79 4.96 -3.65 14.57
CA ILE A 79 5.97 -3.88 13.54
C ILE A 79 7.02 -2.77 13.56
N ASN A 80 8.25 -3.13 13.93
CA ASN A 80 9.41 -2.22 13.98
C ASN A 80 10.18 -2.16 12.64
N LEU A 81 9.49 -2.30 11.50
CA LEU A 81 10.05 -2.12 10.18
C LEU A 81 9.50 -0.83 9.56
N ARG A 82 10.31 -0.17 8.75
CA ARG A 82 9.83 0.95 7.93
C ARG A 82 8.99 0.42 6.78
N PHE A 83 7.72 0.79 6.74
CA PHE A 83 6.84 0.46 5.64
C PHE A 83 7.23 1.27 4.40
N GLN A 84 7.45 0.58 3.29
CA GLN A 84 7.66 1.22 2.00
C GLN A 84 6.33 1.74 1.46
N THR A 85 6.31 2.99 0.98
CA THR A 85 5.15 3.61 0.35
C THR A 85 4.99 3.16 -1.11
N HIS A 86 3.80 3.34 -1.69
CA HIS A 86 3.59 3.08 -3.11
C HIS A 86 4.46 3.96 -4.02
N PRO A 87 4.56 5.29 -3.80
CA PRO A 87 5.48 6.13 -4.57
C PRO A 87 6.94 5.70 -4.42
N GLY A 88 7.37 5.33 -3.21
CA GLY A 88 8.73 4.83 -2.98
C GLY A 88 9.04 3.52 -3.71
N LEU A 89 8.06 2.62 -3.82
CA LEU A 89 8.18 1.43 -4.66
C LEU A 89 8.27 1.80 -6.15
N MET A 90 7.40 2.69 -6.63
CA MET A 90 7.40 3.12 -8.03
C MET A 90 8.72 3.78 -8.42
N GLU A 91 9.27 4.66 -7.59
CA GLU A 91 10.58 5.27 -7.80
C GLU A 91 11.68 4.22 -7.96
N LYS A 92 11.71 3.21 -7.08
CA LYS A 92 12.65 2.09 -7.16
C LYS A 92 12.51 1.32 -8.48
N LEU A 93 11.29 0.96 -8.87
CA LEU A 93 11.03 0.19 -10.08
C LEU A 93 11.34 0.96 -11.35
N LEU A 94 10.96 2.23 -11.41
CA LEU A 94 11.23 3.10 -12.56
C LEU A 94 12.73 3.40 -12.69
N GLY A 95 13.43 3.65 -11.58
CA GLY A 95 14.89 3.85 -11.58
C GLY A 95 15.68 2.64 -12.08
N LEU A 96 15.15 1.44 -11.86
CA LEU A 96 15.78 0.17 -12.26
C LEU A 96 15.21 -0.43 -13.56
N ALA A 97 14.25 0.22 -14.22
CA ALA A 97 13.43 -0.34 -15.30
C ALA A 97 14.24 -0.99 -16.44
N HIS A 98 15.35 -0.38 -16.82
CA HIS A 98 16.19 -0.84 -17.94
C HIS A 98 17.26 -1.86 -17.54
N THR A 99 17.33 -2.25 -16.26
CA THR A 99 18.32 -3.23 -15.76
C THR A 99 17.74 -4.65 -15.71
N PRO A 100 18.57 -5.71 -15.87
CA PRO A 100 18.13 -7.08 -15.66
C PRO A 100 17.58 -7.31 -14.24
N TYR A 101 18.20 -6.69 -13.24
CA TYR A 101 17.77 -6.75 -11.85
C TYR A 101 16.38 -6.13 -11.65
N GLY A 102 16.13 -4.94 -12.21
CA GLY A 102 14.81 -4.29 -12.10
C GLY A 102 13.68 -5.08 -12.77
N ARG A 103 13.97 -5.74 -13.91
CA ARG A 103 13.00 -6.65 -14.53
C ARG A 103 12.66 -7.81 -13.59
N LYS A 104 13.68 -8.42 -12.97
CA LYS A 104 13.49 -9.52 -12.01
C LYS A 104 12.69 -9.08 -10.78
N ILE A 105 12.96 -7.90 -10.23
CA ILE A 105 12.20 -7.35 -9.10
C ILE A 105 10.73 -7.09 -9.49
N ARG A 106 10.44 -6.60 -10.68
CA ARG A 106 9.05 -6.46 -11.17
C ARG A 106 8.30 -7.80 -11.19
N GLU A 107 8.95 -8.87 -11.64
CA GLU A 107 8.34 -10.22 -11.63
C GLU A 107 8.10 -10.73 -10.20
N VAL A 108 9.05 -10.49 -9.28
CA VAL A 108 8.89 -10.79 -7.84
C VAL A 108 7.65 -10.10 -7.26
N ILE A 109 7.52 -8.79 -7.49
CA ILE A 109 6.42 -8.01 -6.95
C ILE A 109 5.09 -8.42 -7.61
N ARG A 110 5.09 -8.69 -8.92
CA ARG A 110 3.92 -9.21 -9.65
C ARG A 110 3.45 -10.54 -9.08
N PHE A 111 4.36 -11.46 -8.81
CA PHE A 111 4.02 -12.73 -8.19
C PHE A 111 3.46 -12.56 -6.77
N LYS A 112 4.12 -11.79 -5.92
CA LYS A 112 3.66 -11.52 -4.54
C LYS A 112 2.31 -10.79 -4.48
N SER A 113 1.93 -10.14 -5.56
CA SER A 113 0.64 -9.42 -5.69
C SER A 113 -0.43 -10.25 -6.40
N SER A 114 -0.19 -11.53 -6.69
CA SER A 114 -1.08 -12.41 -7.46
C SER A 114 -2.05 -13.20 -6.60
N ARG A 115 -3.08 -13.79 -7.24
CA ARG A 115 -3.97 -14.79 -6.60
C ARG A 115 -3.24 -16.06 -6.21
N ALA A 116 -2.25 -16.46 -7.00
CA ALA A 116 -1.41 -17.62 -6.69
C ALA A 116 -0.74 -17.42 -5.32
N PHE A 117 -0.15 -16.24 -5.08
CA PHE A 117 0.47 -15.95 -3.79
C PHE A 117 -0.54 -15.84 -2.64
N LEU A 118 -1.75 -15.35 -2.89
CA LEU A 118 -2.84 -15.40 -1.89
C LEU A 118 -3.16 -16.86 -1.51
N GLY A 119 -3.27 -17.78 -2.49
CA GLY A 119 -3.48 -19.20 -2.24
C GLY A 119 -2.33 -19.83 -1.45
N ILE A 120 -1.09 -19.44 -1.74
CA ILE A 120 0.09 -19.86 -0.97
C ILE A 120 -0.01 -19.39 0.49
N LEU A 121 -0.43 -18.15 0.73
CA LEU A 121 -0.60 -17.63 2.10
C LEU A 121 -1.69 -18.38 2.88
N ASP A 122 -2.79 -18.74 2.23
CA ASP A 122 -3.85 -19.53 2.86
C ASP A 122 -3.34 -20.92 3.27
N ARG A 123 -2.64 -21.63 2.35
CA ARG A 123 -2.02 -22.93 2.66
C ARG A 123 -0.91 -22.81 3.72
N PHE A 124 -0.11 -21.75 3.65
CA PHE A 124 0.94 -21.50 4.64
C PHE A 124 0.36 -21.25 6.03
N PHE A 125 -0.74 -20.53 6.14
CA PHE A 125 -1.38 -20.32 7.44
C PHE A 125 -1.80 -21.64 8.09
N GLU A 126 -2.45 -22.54 7.34
CA GLU A 126 -2.81 -23.88 7.84
C GLU A 126 -1.56 -24.70 8.20
N TYR A 127 -0.55 -24.70 7.34
CA TYR A 127 0.74 -25.35 7.62
C TYR A 127 1.39 -24.82 8.91
N ALA A 128 1.36 -23.50 9.10
CA ALA A 128 1.95 -22.86 10.28
C ALA A 128 1.24 -23.30 11.56
N LEU A 129 -0.10 -23.38 11.57
CA LEU A 129 -0.88 -23.86 12.70
C LEU A 129 -0.58 -25.33 13.04
N GLU A 130 -0.30 -26.15 12.03
CA GLU A 130 -0.05 -27.59 12.21
C GLU A 130 1.41 -27.90 12.50
N ARG A 131 2.36 -27.21 11.88
CA ARG A 131 3.77 -27.60 11.86
C ARG A 131 4.73 -26.62 12.51
N LEU A 132 4.46 -25.31 12.45
CA LEU A 132 5.38 -24.29 12.96
C LEU A 132 5.08 -23.91 14.42
N ILE A 133 3.81 -23.92 14.82
CA ILE A 133 3.44 -23.69 16.23
C ILE A 133 3.60 -25.02 16.98
N ARG A 134 4.72 -25.14 17.67
CA ARG A 134 5.09 -26.33 18.44
C ARG A 134 5.17 -25.99 19.90
N PHE A 135 4.81 -26.98 20.74
CA PHE A 135 4.85 -26.86 22.19
C PHE A 135 5.79 -27.89 22.75
N GLU A 136 6.62 -27.46 23.69
CA GLU A 136 7.55 -28.26 24.45
C GLU A 136 7.05 -28.41 25.89
N ASP A 137 7.56 -29.41 26.61
CA ASP A 137 7.30 -29.57 28.04
C ASP A 137 7.81 -28.36 28.82
N ILE A 138 7.00 -27.83 29.71
CA ILE A 138 7.38 -26.73 30.58
C ILE A 138 7.71 -27.34 31.95
N CYS A 139 8.98 -27.24 32.29
CA CYS A 139 9.50 -27.75 33.56
C CYS A 139 10.02 -26.60 34.43
N PHE A 140 9.78 -26.67 35.73
CA PHE A 140 10.43 -25.82 36.72
C PHE A 140 11.20 -26.68 37.69
N ARG A 141 12.54 -26.64 37.60
CA ARG A 141 13.44 -27.57 38.27
C ARG A 141 13.09 -29.01 37.86
N ASP A 142 12.92 -29.92 38.83
CA ASP A 142 12.62 -31.34 38.59
C ASP A 142 11.12 -31.65 38.43
N ARG A 143 10.27 -30.63 38.32
CA ARG A 143 8.82 -30.80 38.17
C ARG A 143 8.37 -30.41 36.77
N ASN A 144 7.72 -31.34 36.10
CA ASN A 144 6.95 -31.05 34.91
C ASN A 144 5.68 -30.29 35.32
N ILE A 145 5.45 -29.10 34.75
CA ILE A 145 4.29 -28.24 35.01
C ILE A 145 3.14 -28.60 34.08
N ILE A 146 3.47 -28.75 32.80
CA ILE A 146 2.54 -29.12 31.74
C ILE A 146 3.35 -29.67 30.56
N THR A 147 2.85 -30.74 29.94
CA THR A 147 3.53 -31.35 28.80
C THR A 147 3.22 -30.63 27.50
N GLY A 148 4.11 -30.73 26.49
CA GLY A 148 3.88 -30.24 25.13
C GLY A 148 2.68 -30.90 24.48
N GLU A 149 2.38 -32.16 24.80
CA GLU A 149 1.15 -32.85 24.32
C GLU A 149 -0.12 -32.21 24.87
N GLU A 150 -0.16 -31.91 26.18
CA GLU A 150 -1.29 -31.23 26.82
C GLU A 150 -1.49 -29.82 26.20
N LEU A 151 -0.40 -29.08 26.01
CA LEU A 151 -0.45 -27.77 25.33
C LEU A 151 -0.94 -27.89 23.89
N SER A 152 -0.45 -28.88 23.14
CA SER A 152 -0.91 -29.16 21.78
C SER A 152 -2.40 -29.51 21.72
N ALA A 153 -2.88 -30.29 22.70
CA ALA A 153 -4.30 -30.63 22.83
C ALA A 153 -5.15 -29.39 23.12
N LEU A 154 -4.71 -28.53 24.04
CA LEU A 154 -5.38 -27.26 24.34
C LEU A 154 -5.47 -26.37 23.07
N PHE A 155 -4.38 -26.20 22.36
CA PHE A 155 -4.34 -25.35 21.17
C PHE A 155 -5.20 -25.87 20.03
N ARG A 156 -5.14 -27.19 19.73
CA ARG A 156 -5.76 -27.77 18.54
C ARG A 156 -7.18 -28.26 18.74
N ARG A 157 -7.56 -28.63 19.97
CA ARG A 157 -8.87 -29.20 20.29
C ARG A 157 -9.68 -28.29 21.19
N ASP A 158 -9.20 -28.02 22.40
CA ASP A 158 -10.03 -27.41 23.44
C ASP A 158 -10.33 -25.94 23.16
N PHE A 159 -9.40 -25.21 22.55
CA PHE A 159 -9.56 -23.80 22.18
C PHE A 159 -9.78 -23.60 20.68
N SER A 160 -10.06 -24.64 19.91
CA SER A 160 -10.20 -24.58 18.44
C SER A 160 -11.21 -23.55 17.91
N GLY A 161 -12.23 -23.21 18.69
CA GLY A 161 -13.20 -22.17 18.36
C GLY A 161 -12.72 -20.72 18.53
N MET A 162 -11.49 -20.51 19.02
CA MET A 162 -10.92 -19.18 19.23
C MET A 162 -9.89 -18.86 18.14
N ALA A 163 -9.61 -17.56 17.91
CA ALA A 163 -8.51 -17.15 17.06
C ALA A 163 -7.16 -17.66 17.61
N PRO A 164 -6.18 -18.06 16.78
CA PRO A 164 -4.93 -18.64 17.24
C PRO A 164 -4.16 -17.79 18.26
N ALA A 165 -4.11 -16.47 18.08
CA ALA A 165 -3.47 -15.57 19.04
C ALA A 165 -4.18 -15.58 20.42
N ASP A 166 -5.52 -15.70 20.44
CA ASP A 166 -6.28 -15.81 21.69
C ASP A 166 -6.05 -17.16 22.37
N ARG A 167 -5.91 -18.25 21.58
CA ARG A 167 -5.51 -19.58 22.13
C ARG A 167 -4.19 -19.48 22.84
N LEU A 168 -3.17 -18.91 22.20
CA LEU A 168 -1.83 -18.73 22.75
C LEU A 168 -1.86 -17.90 24.04
N ARG A 169 -2.54 -16.75 24.05
CA ARG A 169 -2.69 -15.90 25.25
C ARG A 169 -3.38 -16.63 26.42
N ARG A 170 -4.42 -17.39 26.12
CA ARG A 170 -5.15 -18.15 27.12
C ARG A 170 -4.31 -19.29 27.69
N MET A 171 -3.54 -19.95 26.84
CA MET A 171 -2.60 -21.00 27.27
C MET A 171 -1.48 -20.42 28.14
N GLU A 172 -0.88 -19.32 27.75
CA GLU A 172 0.13 -18.62 28.54
C GLU A 172 -0.40 -18.23 29.93
N THR A 173 -1.62 -17.68 29.99
CA THR A 173 -2.29 -17.35 31.25
C THR A 173 -2.43 -18.60 32.12
N ARG A 174 -2.92 -19.71 31.56
CA ARG A 174 -3.08 -20.99 32.28
C ARG A 174 -1.76 -21.52 32.80
N VAL A 175 -0.71 -21.48 31.99
CA VAL A 175 0.64 -21.92 32.44
C VAL A 175 1.16 -21.04 33.57
N ASN A 176 0.98 -19.73 33.48
CA ASN A 176 1.37 -18.80 34.55
C ASN A 176 0.59 -19.05 35.86
N GLU A 177 -0.69 -19.45 35.78
CA GLU A 177 -1.48 -19.83 36.93
C GLU A 177 -0.94 -21.11 37.59
N LEU A 178 -0.50 -22.10 36.81
CA LEU A 178 0.12 -23.33 37.32
C LEU A 178 1.49 -23.06 37.96
N ILE A 179 2.26 -22.13 37.40
CA ILE A 179 3.60 -21.76 37.92
C ILE A 179 3.51 -20.93 39.21
N ARG A 180 2.47 -20.09 39.37
CA ARG A 180 2.34 -19.15 40.50
C ARG A 180 2.49 -19.77 41.89
N PRO A 181 1.85 -20.90 42.26
CA PRO A 181 2.02 -21.51 43.55
C PRO A 181 3.44 -22.04 43.75
N LEU A 182 4.06 -22.57 42.70
CA LEU A 182 5.44 -23.08 42.73
C LEU A 182 6.45 -21.95 42.98
N LYS A 183 6.27 -20.80 42.33
CA LYS A 183 7.06 -19.59 42.59
C LYS A 183 6.97 -19.14 44.05
N ARG A 184 5.75 -19.14 44.64
CA ARG A 184 5.54 -18.77 46.06
C ARG A 184 6.21 -19.72 47.01
N MET A 185 6.06 -21.03 46.81
CA MET A 185 6.71 -22.07 47.64
C MET A 185 8.23 -21.95 47.59
N ARG A 186 8.78 -21.78 46.38
CA ARG A 186 10.24 -21.67 46.19
C ARG A 186 10.81 -20.42 46.84
N GLN A 187 10.13 -19.28 46.68
CA GLN A 187 10.52 -18.02 47.31
C GLN A 187 10.57 -18.15 48.85
N ALA A 188 9.53 -18.75 49.42
CA ALA A 188 9.49 -18.99 50.88
C ALA A 188 10.59 -19.92 51.34
N GLN A 189 10.88 -20.98 50.60
CA GLN A 189 11.97 -21.89 50.86
C GLN A 189 13.33 -21.17 50.81
N GLN A 190 13.62 -20.41 49.76
CA GLN A 190 14.87 -19.65 49.62
C GLN A 190 15.03 -18.59 50.72
N ALA A 191 13.94 -17.95 51.15
CA ALA A 191 14.00 -17.00 52.26
C ALA A 191 14.38 -17.67 53.57
N ARG A 192 13.89 -18.92 53.83
CA ARG A 192 14.29 -19.71 54.99
C ARG A 192 15.74 -20.15 54.88
N GLU A 193 16.17 -20.72 53.75
CA GLU A 193 17.57 -21.13 53.53
C GLU A 193 18.55 -19.96 53.74
N LEU A 194 18.16 -18.73 53.36
CA LEU A 194 18.98 -17.54 53.59
C LEU A 194 19.08 -17.15 55.08
N LEU A 195 17.95 -17.22 55.81
CA LEU A 195 17.92 -16.91 57.24
C LEU A 195 18.67 -17.97 58.07
N ASP A 196 18.60 -19.24 57.69
CA ASP A 196 19.31 -20.33 58.35
C ASP A 196 20.83 -20.29 58.09
N GLY A 197 21.23 -19.72 56.95
CA GLY A 197 22.65 -19.60 56.52
C GLY A 197 23.38 -18.34 57.00
N ASP A 198 22.68 -17.29 57.41
CA ASP A 198 23.28 -16.01 57.84
C ASP A 198 22.49 -15.39 59.01
N ALA A 199 23.06 -15.50 60.20
CA ALA A 199 22.47 -15.01 61.46
C ALA A 199 22.30 -13.46 61.51
N TYR A 200 22.94 -12.71 60.63
CA TYR A 200 22.88 -11.26 60.60
C TYR A 200 21.86 -10.74 59.59
N LEU A 201 21.27 -11.61 58.75
CA LEU A 201 20.34 -11.22 57.73
C LEU A 201 18.94 -10.96 58.32
N SER A 202 18.37 -9.81 58.07
CA SER A 202 16.98 -9.51 58.46
C SER A 202 15.97 -10.27 57.57
N ALA A 203 14.78 -10.51 58.12
CA ALA A 203 13.70 -11.16 57.38
C ALA A 203 13.26 -10.36 56.12
N SER A 204 13.49 -9.05 56.09
CA SER A 204 13.20 -8.18 54.93
C SER A 204 14.25 -8.35 53.83
N GLU A 205 15.53 -8.44 54.20
CA GLU A 205 16.65 -8.68 53.30
C GLU A 205 16.60 -10.09 52.71
N ALA A 206 16.32 -11.12 53.54
CA ALA A 206 16.14 -12.49 53.07
C ALA A 206 14.99 -12.59 52.04
N ARG A 207 13.88 -11.88 52.24
CA ARG A 207 12.78 -11.80 51.28
C ARG A 207 13.17 -11.03 49.99
N ALA A 208 13.98 -10.01 50.07
CA ALA A 208 14.48 -9.28 48.90
C ALA A 208 15.44 -10.15 48.09
N LEU A 209 16.40 -10.78 48.74
CA LEU A 209 17.37 -11.71 48.10
C LEU A 209 16.69 -12.94 47.49
N SER A 210 15.69 -13.53 48.17
CA SER A 210 14.92 -14.65 47.62
C SER A 210 14.15 -14.28 46.34
N ARG A 211 13.65 -13.05 46.24
CA ARG A 211 13.02 -12.56 44.98
C ARG A 211 14.03 -12.49 43.84
N LEU A 212 15.23 -11.99 44.09
CA LEU A 212 16.30 -11.93 43.08
C LEU A 212 16.73 -13.31 42.61
N ARG A 213 16.97 -14.25 43.58
CA ARG A 213 17.30 -15.63 43.25
C ARG A 213 16.21 -16.34 42.46
N LEU A 214 14.95 -16.17 42.86
CA LEU A 214 13.81 -16.74 42.15
C LEU A 214 13.71 -16.20 40.70
N ARG A 215 13.94 -14.89 40.51
CA ARG A 215 13.94 -14.29 39.18
C ARG A 215 15.00 -14.94 38.28
N GLN A 216 16.20 -15.14 38.77
CA GLN A 216 17.26 -15.82 38.01
C GLN A 216 16.91 -17.29 37.72
N GLU A 217 16.32 -18.03 38.66
CA GLU A 217 15.87 -19.41 38.45
C GLU A 217 14.72 -19.50 37.43
N MET A 218 13.87 -18.46 37.35
CA MET A 218 12.72 -18.42 36.44
C MET A 218 13.06 -17.94 35.03
N GLU A 219 14.16 -17.25 34.85
CA GLU A 219 14.54 -16.65 33.56
C GLU A 219 14.52 -17.63 32.37
N PRO A 220 15.05 -18.88 32.47
CA PRO A 220 14.97 -19.86 31.39
C PRO A 220 13.53 -20.26 31.06
N VAL A 221 12.67 -20.40 32.07
CA VAL A 221 11.25 -20.74 31.87
C VAL A 221 10.50 -19.59 31.22
N GLU A 222 10.73 -18.34 31.66
CA GLU A 222 10.12 -17.15 31.08
C GLU A 222 10.56 -16.94 29.62
N GLN A 223 11.84 -17.22 29.31
CA GLN A 223 12.34 -17.21 27.93
C GLN A 223 11.69 -18.31 27.06
N GLN A 224 11.49 -19.52 27.63
CA GLN A 224 10.80 -20.61 26.95
C GLN A 224 9.34 -20.23 26.66
N LEU A 225 8.61 -19.68 27.64
CA LEU A 225 7.23 -19.22 27.47
C LEU A 225 7.14 -18.11 26.39
N ALA A 226 8.02 -17.12 26.46
CA ALA A 226 8.07 -16.06 25.47
C ALA A 226 8.27 -16.61 24.05
N ARG A 227 9.19 -17.56 23.85
CA ARG A 227 9.41 -18.19 22.54
C ARG A 227 8.19 -18.97 22.04
N MET A 228 7.51 -19.71 22.92
CA MET A 228 6.37 -20.56 22.53
C MET A 228 5.09 -19.78 22.28
N PHE A 229 4.85 -18.69 23.03
CA PHE A 229 3.57 -17.98 22.98
C PHE A 229 3.63 -16.64 22.21
N SER A 230 4.84 -16.13 21.89
CA SER A 230 5.00 -14.89 21.11
C SER A 230 5.08 -15.15 19.60
N VAL A 231 4.03 -15.76 19.04
CA VAL A 231 3.92 -15.95 17.59
C VAL A 231 3.30 -14.70 16.99
N SER A 232 3.97 -14.10 16.00
CA SER A 232 3.46 -12.92 15.30
C SER A 232 3.33 -13.17 13.78
N ALA A 233 2.42 -12.43 13.15
CA ALA A 233 2.21 -12.49 11.70
C ALA A 233 3.50 -12.20 10.93
N LEU A 234 4.30 -11.22 11.37
CA LEU A 234 5.58 -10.90 10.74
C LEU A 234 6.58 -12.05 10.86
N THR A 235 6.67 -12.67 12.03
CA THR A 235 7.55 -13.83 12.26
C THR A 235 7.12 -15.01 11.40
N LEU A 236 5.82 -15.30 11.32
CA LEU A 236 5.29 -16.35 10.45
C LEU A 236 5.57 -16.02 8.98
N TYR A 237 5.29 -14.79 8.54
CA TYR A 237 5.52 -14.39 7.17
C TYR A 237 6.99 -14.57 6.75
N ARG A 238 7.93 -14.22 7.63
CA ARG A 238 9.35 -14.47 7.40
C ARG A 238 9.66 -15.96 7.25
N ARG A 239 9.03 -16.82 8.08
CA ARG A 239 9.21 -18.28 8.00
C ARG A 239 8.84 -18.89 6.67
N LEU A 240 7.88 -18.31 5.95
CA LEU A 240 7.56 -18.77 4.58
C LEU A 240 8.76 -18.69 3.65
N PHE A 241 9.69 -17.76 3.87
CA PHE A 241 10.84 -17.51 2.98
C PHE A 241 12.16 -18.07 3.48
N ASP A 242 12.35 -18.22 4.79
CA ASP A 242 13.60 -18.73 5.38
C ASP A 242 13.55 -20.24 5.70
N ASP A 243 12.39 -20.89 5.55
CA ASP A 243 12.16 -22.31 5.79
C ASP A 243 11.82 -23.03 4.47
N ASP A 244 12.73 -23.87 3.99
CA ASP A 244 12.55 -24.62 2.72
C ASP A 244 11.39 -25.61 2.78
N ASP A 245 11.17 -26.25 3.93
CA ASP A 245 10.06 -27.20 4.10
C ASP A 245 8.72 -26.48 4.05
N ALA A 246 8.64 -25.29 4.67
CA ALA A 246 7.44 -24.46 4.64
C ALA A 246 7.13 -23.97 3.21
N TRP A 247 8.14 -23.49 2.50
CA TRP A 247 7.99 -23.06 1.10
C TRP A 247 7.51 -24.20 0.22
N ASN A 248 8.23 -25.33 0.23
CA ASN A 248 7.92 -26.50 -0.63
C ASN A 248 6.58 -27.15 -0.30
N ALA A 249 6.13 -27.09 0.95
CA ALA A 249 4.81 -27.59 1.35
C ALA A 249 3.64 -26.70 0.88
N CYS A 250 3.89 -25.40 0.65
CA CYS A 250 2.84 -24.44 0.35
C CYS A 250 2.79 -24.01 -1.12
N VAL A 251 3.88 -24.17 -1.88
CA VAL A 251 3.97 -23.79 -3.29
C VAL A 251 3.83 -25.05 -4.14
N ASP A 252 2.69 -25.22 -4.80
CA ASP A 252 2.47 -26.32 -5.74
C ASP A 252 2.90 -25.94 -7.18
N GLU A 253 2.89 -26.91 -8.09
CA GLU A 253 3.33 -26.71 -9.48
C GLU A 253 2.49 -25.65 -10.23
N HIS A 254 1.21 -25.50 -9.89
CA HIS A 254 0.30 -24.57 -10.57
C HIS A 254 0.51 -23.12 -10.12
N ASP A 255 0.90 -22.95 -8.86
CA ASP A 255 1.13 -21.63 -8.24
C ASP A 255 2.61 -21.21 -8.26
N SER A 256 3.52 -22.10 -8.71
CA SER A 256 4.95 -21.82 -8.74
C SER A 256 5.32 -20.78 -9.79
N PRO A 257 6.08 -19.75 -9.42
CA PRO A 257 6.57 -18.76 -10.39
C PRO A 257 7.78 -19.26 -11.19
N GLY A 258 8.19 -20.51 -11.00
CA GLY A 258 9.45 -21.08 -11.49
C GLY A 258 10.63 -20.83 -10.53
N GLU A 259 11.62 -21.72 -10.55
CA GLU A 259 12.72 -21.74 -9.54
C GLU A 259 13.47 -20.42 -9.40
N ASP A 260 13.79 -19.77 -10.53
CA ASP A 260 14.56 -18.51 -10.52
C ASP A 260 13.79 -17.36 -9.86
N ILE A 261 12.47 -17.27 -10.09
CA ILE A 261 11.64 -16.25 -9.47
C ILE A 261 11.34 -16.62 -8.02
N ALA A 262 11.09 -17.90 -7.72
CA ALA A 262 10.90 -18.38 -6.36
C ALA A 262 12.08 -18.02 -5.45
N ARG A 263 13.32 -18.26 -5.94
CA ARG A 263 14.54 -17.86 -5.22
C ARG A 263 14.60 -16.34 -5.05
N ALA A 264 14.34 -15.58 -6.12
CA ALA A 264 14.38 -14.12 -6.05
C ALA A 264 13.30 -13.54 -5.11
N VAL A 265 12.12 -14.16 -5.02
CA VAL A 265 11.06 -13.78 -4.06
C VAL A 265 11.56 -13.92 -2.62
N ARG A 266 12.18 -15.05 -2.32
CA ARG A 266 12.74 -15.34 -1.00
C ARG A 266 13.86 -14.36 -0.64
N ASP A 267 14.87 -14.25 -1.51
CA ASP A 267 16.03 -13.38 -1.30
C ASP A 267 15.60 -11.91 -1.11
N TYR A 268 14.81 -11.39 -2.03
CA TYR A 268 14.34 -10.00 -2.01
C TYR A 268 13.54 -9.68 -0.74
N THR A 269 12.66 -10.59 -0.31
CA THR A 269 11.85 -10.38 0.89
C THR A 269 12.70 -10.38 2.16
N LEU A 270 13.62 -11.35 2.26
CA LEU A 270 14.50 -11.46 3.43
C LEU A 270 15.51 -10.30 3.50
N GLU A 271 16.09 -9.88 2.38
CA GLU A 271 17.00 -8.72 2.29
C GLU A 271 16.30 -7.42 2.73
N ASN A 272 15.07 -7.16 2.26
CA ASN A 272 14.29 -6.00 2.69
C ASN A 272 14.06 -6.03 4.21
N MET A 273 13.62 -7.18 4.77
CA MET A 273 13.39 -7.32 6.21
C MET A 273 14.66 -7.15 7.03
N GLN A 274 15.80 -7.69 6.57
CA GLN A 274 17.11 -7.52 7.22
C GLN A 274 17.56 -6.06 7.19
N SER A 275 17.21 -5.33 6.13
CA SER A 275 17.47 -3.90 5.98
C SER A 275 16.48 -3.01 6.76
N GLY A 276 15.60 -3.61 7.57
CA GLY A 276 14.60 -2.88 8.36
C GLY A 276 13.44 -2.34 7.53
N ILE A 277 13.15 -2.91 6.37
CA ILE A 277 12.08 -2.46 5.46
C ILE A 277 11.03 -3.55 5.31
N LEU A 278 9.75 -3.19 5.45
CA LEU A 278 8.61 -3.96 4.99
C LEU A 278 8.22 -3.42 3.61
N GLY A 279 8.37 -4.24 2.56
CA GLY A 279 8.03 -3.87 1.19
C GLY A 279 6.55 -3.47 1.08
N PHE A 280 6.22 -2.61 0.11
CA PHE A 280 4.83 -2.23 -0.14
C PHE A 280 3.96 -3.46 -0.43
N GLU A 281 4.49 -4.40 -1.22
CA GLU A 281 3.85 -5.67 -1.56
C GLU A 281 3.72 -6.63 -0.37
N ASP A 282 4.50 -6.42 0.70
CA ASP A 282 4.50 -7.25 1.92
C ASP A 282 3.48 -6.78 2.96
N ALA A 283 3.10 -5.51 2.93
CA ALA A 283 2.18 -4.95 3.91
C ALA A 283 0.81 -5.65 3.90
N GLY A 284 0.28 -5.98 2.69
CA GLY A 284 -0.96 -6.73 2.53
C GLY A 284 -0.89 -8.16 3.10
N PRO A 285 0.08 -8.97 2.69
CA PRO A 285 0.32 -10.31 3.23
C PRO A 285 0.45 -10.36 4.75
N VAL A 286 1.24 -9.46 5.35
CA VAL A 286 1.43 -9.43 6.80
C VAL A 286 0.15 -9.03 7.53
N LEU A 287 -0.58 -8.03 7.02
CA LEU A 287 -1.90 -7.65 7.58
C LEU A 287 -2.90 -8.81 7.46
N TYR A 288 -2.92 -9.50 6.32
CA TYR A 288 -3.80 -10.64 6.11
C TYR A 288 -3.52 -11.77 7.10
N LEU A 289 -2.26 -12.15 7.28
CA LEU A 289 -1.85 -13.14 8.28
C LEU A 289 -2.14 -12.69 9.71
N SER A 290 -1.97 -11.41 10.04
CA SER A 290 -2.30 -10.84 11.35
C SER A 290 -3.79 -10.97 11.67
N LEU A 291 -4.65 -10.75 10.67
CA LEU A 291 -6.10 -10.94 10.78
C LEU A 291 -6.48 -12.43 10.92
N LEU A 292 -5.83 -13.32 10.19
CA LEU A 292 -6.03 -14.76 10.29
C LEU A 292 -5.59 -15.30 11.66
N LEU A 293 -4.45 -14.83 12.16
CA LEU A 293 -3.92 -15.20 13.46
C LEU A 293 -4.77 -14.66 14.61
N GLY A 294 -5.51 -13.55 14.39
CA GLY A 294 -6.26 -12.83 15.41
C GLY A 294 -5.39 -11.90 16.26
N GLU A 295 -4.21 -11.54 15.78
CA GLU A 295 -3.34 -10.50 16.33
C GLU A 295 -3.98 -9.11 16.14
N THR A 296 -4.49 -8.89 14.92
CA THR A 296 -5.37 -7.79 14.57
C THR A 296 -6.81 -8.30 14.55
N GLY A 297 -7.68 -7.67 15.32
CA GLY A 297 -9.12 -7.96 15.29
C GLY A 297 -9.80 -7.21 14.14
N PRO A 298 -11.00 -7.68 13.72
CA PRO A 298 -11.83 -6.93 12.77
C PRO A 298 -12.31 -5.61 13.40
N ASP A 299 -12.36 -4.56 12.60
CA ASP A 299 -12.91 -3.28 13.01
C ASP A 299 -14.37 -3.16 12.54
N THR A 300 -15.29 -3.31 13.47
CA THR A 300 -16.74 -3.21 13.23
C THR A 300 -17.27 -1.78 13.41
N THR A 301 -16.42 -0.81 13.79
CA THR A 301 -16.79 0.60 13.93
C THR A 301 -16.90 1.28 12.57
N VAL A 302 -16.12 0.83 11.59
CA VAL A 302 -16.20 1.29 10.20
C VAL A 302 -17.48 0.73 9.56
N LYS A 303 -18.36 1.63 9.12
CA LYS A 303 -19.65 1.27 8.50
C LYS A 303 -19.62 1.40 6.98
N HIS A 304 -18.73 2.21 6.44
CA HIS A 304 -18.53 2.28 4.99
C HIS A 304 -17.06 2.56 4.63
N LEU A 305 -16.57 1.81 3.65
CA LEU A 305 -15.24 1.97 3.07
C LEU A 305 -15.37 2.40 1.62
N ILE A 306 -14.73 3.50 1.25
CA ILE A 306 -14.59 3.95 -0.13
C ILE A 306 -13.14 3.73 -0.53
N VAL A 307 -12.90 3.02 -1.64
CA VAL A 307 -11.56 2.78 -2.19
C VAL A 307 -11.49 3.42 -3.57
N ASP A 308 -10.78 4.52 -3.69
CA ASP A 308 -10.49 5.12 -4.98
C ASP A 308 -9.23 4.51 -5.60
N GLU A 309 -9.12 4.55 -6.92
CA GLU A 309 -8.05 3.93 -7.71
C GLU A 309 -7.85 2.43 -7.41
N ALA A 310 -8.94 1.71 -7.20
CA ALA A 310 -8.94 0.31 -6.76
C ALA A 310 -8.26 -0.66 -7.74
N GLN A 311 -8.02 -0.26 -9.01
CA GLN A 311 -7.26 -1.06 -9.98
C GLN A 311 -5.79 -1.26 -9.58
N ASP A 312 -5.26 -0.46 -8.64
CA ASP A 312 -3.90 -0.64 -8.12
C ASP A 312 -3.82 -1.62 -6.93
N PHE A 313 -4.97 -2.11 -6.47
CA PHE A 313 -4.99 -3.03 -5.33
C PHE A 313 -4.69 -4.46 -5.76
N SER A 314 -3.87 -5.13 -4.96
CA SER A 314 -3.64 -6.56 -5.12
C SER A 314 -4.81 -7.38 -4.54
N PRO A 315 -5.02 -8.63 -5.01
CA PRO A 315 -5.97 -9.58 -4.44
C PRO A 315 -5.83 -9.74 -2.92
N ILE A 316 -4.59 -9.74 -2.42
CA ILE A 316 -4.29 -9.91 -1.00
C ILE A 316 -4.73 -8.68 -0.19
N GLN A 317 -4.46 -7.47 -0.69
CA GLN A 317 -4.95 -6.24 -0.08
C GLN A 317 -6.49 -6.21 -0.02
N ALA A 318 -7.15 -6.60 -1.12
CA ALA A 318 -8.61 -6.70 -1.17
C ALA A 318 -9.17 -7.67 -0.12
N LYS A 319 -8.55 -8.86 0.02
CA LYS A 319 -8.93 -9.85 1.05
C LYS A 319 -8.68 -9.36 2.46
N ALA A 320 -7.55 -8.69 2.70
CA ALA A 320 -7.23 -8.11 4.00
C ALA A 320 -8.28 -7.05 4.41
N LEU A 321 -8.66 -6.15 3.49
CA LEU A 321 -9.71 -5.15 3.74
C LEU A 321 -11.08 -5.78 4.02
N ALA A 322 -11.48 -6.81 3.25
CA ALA A 322 -12.73 -7.53 3.47
C ALA A 322 -12.82 -8.18 4.85
N ARG A 323 -11.67 -8.65 5.37
CA ARG A 323 -11.56 -9.27 6.70
C ARG A 323 -11.46 -8.23 7.81
N LEU A 324 -10.76 -7.12 7.54
CA LEU A 324 -10.59 -6.04 8.51
C LEU A 324 -11.93 -5.33 8.78
N PHE A 325 -12.75 -5.14 7.72
CA PHE A 325 -14.04 -4.43 7.79
C PHE A 325 -15.22 -5.34 7.40
N PRO A 326 -15.52 -6.38 8.17
CA PRO A 326 -16.50 -7.40 7.78
C PRO A 326 -17.92 -6.90 7.70
N GLU A 327 -18.27 -5.84 8.44
CA GLU A 327 -19.60 -5.25 8.48
C GLU A 327 -19.77 -4.01 7.60
N ALA A 328 -18.68 -3.49 7.03
CA ALA A 328 -18.74 -2.28 6.22
C ALA A 328 -19.41 -2.52 4.87
N GLY A 329 -20.22 -1.55 4.44
CA GLY A 329 -20.55 -1.39 3.03
C GLY A 329 -19.31 -0.89 2.30
N ILE A 330 -19.07 -1.36 1.08
CA ILE A 330 -17.83 -1.04 0.34
C ILE A 330 -18.20 -0.41 -1.01
N THR A 331 -17.52 0.67 -1.36
CA THR A 331 -17.55 1.27 -2.69
C THR A 331 -16.14 1.29 -3.25
N ILE A 332 -15.91 0.62 -4.37
CA ILE A 332 -14.62 0.63 -5.06
C ILE A 332 -14.77 1.35 -6.40
N LEU A 333 -13.78 2.19 -6.71
CA LEU A 333 -13.75 3.01 -7.92
C LEU A 333 -12.45 2.76 -8.66
N GLY A 334 -12.49 2.70 -9.98
CA GLY A 334 -11.28 2.48 -10.73
C GLY A 334 -11.39 2.77 -12.22
N ASP A 335 -10.23 2.99 -12.82
CA ASP A 335 -10.01 3.07 -14.26
C ASP A 335 -8.91 2.07 -14.64
N ILE A 336 -9.27 1.00 -15.32
CA ILE A 336 -8.31 -0.04 -15.73
C ILE A 336 -7.16 0.52 -16.57
N ASN A 337 -7.40 1.60 -17.31
CA ASN A 337 -6.41 2.25 -18.18
C ASN A 337 -5.42 3.12 -17.38
N GLN A 338 -5.78 3.52 -16.15
CA GLN A 338 -4.91 4.26 -15.23
C GLN A 338 -4.16 3.37 -14.24
N ASN A 339 -4.06 2.09 -14.53
CA ASN A 339 -3.22 1.21 -13.74
C ASN A 339 -1.75 1.60 -13.94
N ILE A 340 -1.14 2.15 -12.89
CA ILE A 340 0.29 2.51 -12.87
C ILE A 340 1.15 1.43 -12.23
N SER A 341 0.51 0.45 -11.60
CA SER A 341 1.17 -0.59 -10.84
C SER A 341 1.49 -1.78 -11.74
N PRO A 342 2.77 -2.01 -12.10
CA PRO A 342 3.16 -3.10 -13.00
C PRO A 342 2.88 -4.50 -12.41
N TYR A 343 2.39 -4.54 -11.19
CA TYR A 343 2.11 -5.74 -10.42
C TYR A 343 0.60 -5.99 -10.19
N ALA A 344 -0.28 -5.06 -10.53
CA ALA A 344 -1.71 -5.28 -10.38
C ALA A 344 -2.19 -6.29 -11.42
N SER A 345 -2.16 -7.57 -11.04
CA SER A 345 -2.38 -8.71 -11.93
C SER A 345 -3.83 -8.88 -12.34
N GLU A 346 -4.77 -8.34 -11.57
CA GLU A 346 -6.19 -8.62 -11.79
C GLU A 346 -6.83 -7.72 -12.85
N GLY A 347 -6.23 -6.59 -13.18
CA GLY A 347 -6.64 -5.69 -14.29
C GLY A 347 -8.14 -5.34 -14.36
N ASN A 348 -8.95 -5.99 -13.52
CA ASN A 348 -10.39 -6.04 -13.60
C ASN A 348 -11.00 -5.74 -12.22
N LEU A 349 -11.67 -4.61 -12.13
CA LEU A 349 -12.35 -4.16 -10.90
C LEU A 349 -13.41 -5.16 -10.41
N GLU A 350 -14.05 -5.89 -11.33
CA GLU A 350 -15.01 -6.93 -11.02
C GLU A 350 -14.34 -8.13 -10.30
N GLY A 351 -13.11 -8.48 -10.69
CA GLY A 351 -12.32 -9.51 -10.00
C GLY A 351 -12.02 -9.14 -8.56
N ILE A 352 -11.67 -7.88 -8.29
CA ILE A 352 -11.47 -7.34 -6.93
C ILE A 352 -12.81 -7.36 -6.17
N ALA A 353 -13.91 -6.93 -6.79
CA ALA A 353 -15.23 -6.95 -6.17
C ALA A 353 -15.65 -8.36 -5.73
N ARG A 354 -15.42 -9.37 -6.58
CA ARG A 354 -15.70 -10.77 -6.26
C ARG A 354 -14.86 -11.33 -5.11
N LEU A 355 -13.61 -10.89 -4.98
CA LEU A 355 -12.75 -11.28 -3.86
C LEU A 355 -13.25 -10.72 -2.53
N ILE A 356 -13.76 -9.48 -2.54
CA ILE A 356 -14.27 -8.81 -1.34
C ILE A 356 -15.65 -9.34 -0.96
N SER A 357 -16.56 -9.44 -1.93
CA SER A 357 -17.96 -9.82 -1.72
C SER A 357 -18.46 -10.69 -2.87
N PRO A 358 -18.24 -12.03 -2.82
CA PRO A 358 -18.55 -12.92 -3.93
C PRO A 358 -20.01 -12.87 -4.38
N ASP A 359 -20.94 -12.89 -3.43
CA ASP A 359 -22.37 -13.08 -3.66
C ASP A 359 -23.21 -11.80 -3.60
N ASN A 360 -22.61 -10.67 -3.18
CA ASN A 360 -23.35 -9.44 -2.90
C ASN A 360 -22.61 -8.19 -3.37
N HIS A 361 -22.35 -8.12 -4.69
CA HIS A 361 -21.76 -6.96 -5.33
C HIS A 361 -22.57 -6.50 -6.53
N GLU A 362 -22.51 -5.21 -6.80
CA GLU A 362 -23.04 -4.58 -8.01
C GLU A 362 -21.93 -3.92 -8.79
N PHE A 363 -22.04 -3.92 -10.11
CA PHE A 363 -21.08 -3.32 -11.02
C PHE A 363 -21.74 -2.23 -11.84
N MET A 364 -21.14 -1.04 -11.88
CA MET A 364 -21.59 0.11 -12.64
C MET A 364 -20.47 0.60 -13.54
N GLN A 365 -20.78 0.94 -14.77
CA GLN A 365 -19.83 1.49 -15.72
C GLN A 365 -20.19 2.92 -16.12
N LEU A 366 -19.20 3.83 -16.07
CA LEU A 366 -19.31 5.22 -16.51
C LEU A 366 -18.52 5.39 -17.80
N ASN A 367 -19.21 5.56 -18.93
CA ASN A 367 -18.61 5.54 -20.25
C ASN A 367 -18.29 6.94 -20.84
N LYS A 368 -18.65 8.02 -20.12
CA LYS A 368 -18.51 9.40 -20.61
C LYS A 368 -17.43 10.14 -19.84
N SER A 369 -16.50 10.77 -20.54
CA SER A 369 -15.49 11.65 -19.93
C SER A 369 -15.86 13.12 -20.17
N TYR A 370 -15.82 13.92 -19.10
CA TYR A 370 -16.19 15.35 -19.10
C TYR A 370 -15.05 16.27 -18.63
N ARG A 371 -13.94 15.71 -18.15
CA ARG A 371 -12.86 16.44 -17.45
C ARG A 371 -12.01 17.27 -18.41
N SER A 372 -11.33 16.61 -19.31
CA SER A 372 -10.37 17.22 -20.25
C SER A 372 -11.05 17.63 -21.57
N THR A 373 -10.37 18.46 -22.36
CA THR A 373 -10.83 18.79 -23.71
C THR A 373 -10.89 17.55 -24.61
N VAL A 374 -11.72 17.59 -25.62
CA VAL A 374 -11.88 16.50 -26.60
C VAL A 374 -10.54 16.16 -27.27
N GLU A 375 -9.70 17.18 -27.52
CA GLU A 375 -8.39 17.04 -28.14
C GLU A 375 -7.40 16.29 -27.25
N ILE A 376 -7.37 16.61 -25.94
CA ILE A 376 -6.54 15.88 -24.94
C ILE A 376 -7.02 14.43 -24.82
N ASN A 377 -8.32 14.20 -24.73
CA ASN A 377 -8.88 12.85 -24.62
C ASN A 377 -8.57 12.00 -25.87
N ARG A 378 -8.64 12.59 -27.07
CA ARG A 378 -8.27 11.91 -28.32
C ARG A 378 -6.78 11.57 -28.40
N PHE A 379 -5.92 12.46 -27.91
CA PHE A 379 -4.50 12.20 -27.81
C PHE A 379 -4.23 11.05 -26.82
N ALA A 380 -4.82 11.12 -25.63
CA ALA A 380 -4.68 10.09 -24.59
C ALA A 380 -5.17 8.71 -25.07
N SER A 381 -6.29 8.65 -25.81
CA SER A 381 -6.85 7.40 -26.32
C SER A 381 -5.91 6.67 -27.30
N GLY A 382 -4.98 7.38 -27.94
CA GLY A 382 -3.98 6.80 -28.83
C GLY A 382 -3.00 5.86 -28.12
N PHE A 383 -2.93 5.90 -26.80
CA PHE A 383 -2.06 5.04 -25.97
C PHE A 383 -2.80 3.82 -25.40
N LEU A 384 -4.10 3.72 -25.59
CA LEU A 384 -4.94 2.60 -25.12
C LEU A 384 -5.04 1.51 -26.19
N GLU A 385 -5.17 0.26 -25.76
CA GLU A 385 -5.37 -0.89 -26.66
C GLU A 385 -6.79 -0.92 -27.22
N ALA A 386 -7.76 -0.54 -26.40
CA ALA A 386 -9.15 -0.36 -26.80
C ALA A 386 -9.59 1.05 -26.41
N PRO A 387 -9.64 2.00 -27.35
CA PRO A 387 -10.16 3.32 -27.06
C PRO A 387 -11.64 3.17 -26.70
N GLY A 388 -11.95 3.30 -25.42
CA GLY A 388 -13.30 3.22 -24.89
C GLY A 388 -13.79 4.58 -24.45
N GLY A 389 -15.05 4.87 -24.77
CA GLY A 389 -15.79 6.01 -24.25
C GLY A 389 -16.10 7.08 -25.29
N GLU A 390 -17.26 7.70 -25.09
CA GLU A 390 -17.64 8.90 -25.80
C GLU A 390 -17.00 10.10 -25.10
N PHE A 391 -16.27 10.92 -25.85
CA PHE A 391 -15.71 12.16 -25.33
C PHE A 391 -16.73 13.28 -25.48
N PHE A 392 -17.31 13.68 -24.37
CA PHE A 392 -18.19 14.81 -24.28
C PHE A 392 -17.47 15.92 -23.53
N GLY A 393 -17.42 17.10 -24.07
CA GLY A 393 -16.84 18.22 -23.36
C GLY A 393 -16.49 19.39 -24.27
N ARG A 394 -15.79 20.31 -23.65
CA ARG A 394 -15.26 21.49 -24.29
C ARG A 394 -14.15 21.12 -25.27
N HIS A 395 -14.10 21.88 -26.37
CA HIS A 395 -12.99 21.86 -27.30
C HIS A 395 -11.84 22.74 -26.79
N GLY A 396 -10.62 22.40 -27.13
CA GLY A 396 -9.41 23.14 -26.81
C GLY A 396 -8.35 23.00 -27.89
N GLU A 397 -7.16 23.48 -27.61
CA GLU A 397 -6.01 23.30 -28.50
C GLU A 397 -5.56 21.83 -28.52
N LYS A 398 -4.99 21.39 -29.64
CA LYS A 398 -4.34 20.09 -29.73
C LYS A 398 -3.10 20.08 -28.85
N PRO A 399 -2.81 18.95 -28.15
CA PRO A 399 -1.56 18.81 -27.42
C PRO A 399 -0.33 19.15 -28.26
N GLY A 400 0.58 19.94 -27.69
CA GLY A 400 1.82 20.34 -28.33
C GLY A 400 2.97 19.39 -27.96
N ILE A 401 3.75 18.92 -28.95
CA ILE A 401 4.98 18.17 -28.71
C ILE A 401 6.15 19.05 -29.13
N PHE A 402 7.05 19.34 -28.19
CA PHE A 402 8.25 20.15 -28.39
C PHE A 402 9.48 19.25 -28.48
N LEU A 403 10.12 19.20 -29.66
CA LEU A 403 11.35 18.45 -29.92
C LEU A 403 12.52 19.44 -29.86
N CYS A 404 13.30 19.36 -28.76
CA CYS A 404 14.29 20.41 -28.44
C CYS A 404 15.74 20.01 -28.78
N GLY A 405 15.97 18.76 -29.19
CA GLY A 405 17.29 18.27 -29.60
C GLY A 405 18.24 17.94 -28.45
N ASP A 406 18.23 18.72 -27.35
CA ASP A 406 18.98 18.46 -26.14
C ASP A 406 18.25 18.93 -24.87
N TYR A 407 18.76 18.52 -23.70
CA TYR A 407 18.14 18.81 -22.38
C TYR A 407 18.18 20.31 -22.02
N SER A 408 19.25 21.03 -22.39
CA SER A 408 19.39 22.46 -22.09
C SER A 408 18.35 23.28 -22.84
N ARG A 409 18.22 23.07 -24.16
CA ARG A 409 17.20 23.73 -24.99
C ARG A 409 15.79 23.38 -24.53
N MET A 410 15.58 22.14 -24.09
CA MET A 410 14.29 21.75 -23.52
C MET A 410 13.97 22.53 -22.25
N CYS A 411 14.93 22.72 -21.33
CA CYS A 411 14.73 23.52 -20.13
C CYS A 411 14.43 25.00 -20.49
N ASP A 412 15.12 25.57 -21.50
CA ASP A 412 14.89 26.93 -21.94
C ASP A 412 13.48 27.10 -22.57
N ALA A 413 13.06 26.16 -23.42
CA ALA A 413 11.73 26.15 -24.02
C ALA A 413 10.64 25.98 -22.96
N LEU A 414 10.82 25.10 -22.00
CA LEU A 414 9.89 24.89 -20.89
C LEU A 414 9.79 26.14 -20.00
N ALA A 415 10.91 26.79 -19.68
CA ALA A 415 10.92 28.03 -18.91
C ALA A 415 10.15 29.16 -19.62
N GLN A 416 10.33 29.30 -20.94
CA GLN A 416 9.56 30.26 -21.75
C GLN A 416 8.05 29.92 -21.72
N PHE A 417 7.69 28.66 -21.85
CA PHE A 417 6.31 28.21 -21.78
C PHE A 417 5.69 28.51 -20.42
N LEU A 418 6.39 28.21 -19.31
CA LEU A 418 5.95 28.49 -17.96
C LEU A 418 5.77 30.00 -17.72
N THR A 419 6.62 30.84 -18.28
CA THR A 419 6.53 32.30 -18.19
C THR A 419 5.29 32.86 -18.91
N ALA A 420 4.79 32.15 -19.92
CA ALA A 420 3.59 32.55 -20.67
C ALA A 420 2.28 32.09 -20.00
N LEU A 421 2.30 31.12 -19.08
CA LEU A 421 1.11 30.56 -18.42
C LEU A 421 0.24 31.58 -17.67
N PRO A 422 0.78 32.55 -16.92
CA PRO A 422 -0.04 33.54 -16.20
C PRO A 422 -1.00 34.33 -17.11
N GLY A 423 -0.64 34.50 -18.41
CA GLY A 423 -1.49 35.12 -19.39
C GLY A 423 -2.78 34.35 -19.73
N LYS A 424 -2.79 33.02 -19.46
CA LYS A 424 -3.95 32.14 -19.68
C LYS A 424 -4.92 32.09 -18.50
N LYS A 425 -4.63 32.77 -17.39
CA LYS A 425 -5.44 32.81 -16.15
C LYS A 425 -5.59 31.43 -15.47
N TYR A 426 -4.66 30.51 -15.69
CA TYR A 426 -4.62 29.23 -15.01
C TYR A 426 -4.18 29.42 -13.55
N LYS A 427 -4.83 28.70 -12.65
CA LYS A 427 -4.49 28.69 -11.21
C LYS A 427 -3.48 27.60 -10.88
N THR A 428 -3.57 26.48 -11.59
CA THR A 428 -2.78 25.28 -11.30
C THR A 428 -2.08 24.79 -12.56
N ALA A 429 -0.81 24.42 -12.43
CA ALA A 429 -0.05 23.79 -13.52
C ALA A 429 0.87 22.70 -12.97
N ALA A 430 1.02 21.62 -13.72
CA ALA A 430 1.93 20.54 -13.38
C ALA A 430 3.03 20.35 -14.42
N VAL A 431 4.27 20.26 -13.97
CA VAL A 431 5.41 19.76 -14.75
C VAL A 431 5.66 18.34 -14.30
N ILE A 432 5.26 17.38 -15.11
CA ILE A 432 5.25 15.96 -14.76
C ILE A 432 6.42 15.25 -15.42
N THR A 433 7.27 14.66 -14.60
CA THR A 433 8.40 13.83 -15.02
C THR A 433 8.09 12.35 -14.79
N ARG A 434 8.92 11.47 -15.32
CA ARG A 434 8.76 10.04 -15.13
C ARG A 434 9.06 9.61 -13.68
N THR A 435 10.16 10.11 -13.10
CA THR A 435 10.63 9.77 -11.75
C THR A 435 10.78 11.00 -10.86
N LEU A 436 10.83 10.82 -9.54
CA LEU A 436 11.13 11.89 -8.59
C LEU A 436 12.57 12.41 -8.75
N ALA A 437 13.50 11.52 -9.11
CA ALA A 437 14.87 11.92 -9.40
C ALA A 437 14.92 12.92 -10.57
N ASP A 438 14.18 12.64 -11.67
CA ASP A 438 14.04 13.56 -12.81
C ASP A 438 13.38 14.88 -12.39
N ALA A 439 12.32 14.81 -11.57
CA ALA A 439 11.63 15.99 -11.04
C ALA A 439 12.58 16.90 -10.26
N ARG A 440 13.42 16.33 -9.40
CA ARG A 440 14.41 17.07 -8.61
C ARG A 440 15.48 17.74 -9.47
N VAL A 441 15.96 17.04 -10.51
CA VAL A 441 16.95 17.59 -11.45
C VAL A 441 16.33 18.75 -12.24
N LEU A 442 15.14 18.54 -12.80
CA LEU A 442 14.42 19.54 -13.58
C LEU A 442 14.05 20.78 -12.72
N TYR A 443 13.54 20.56 -11.51
CA TYR A 443 13.21 21.63 -10.58
C TYR A 443 14.40 22.55 -10.30
N LYS A 444 15.59 21.97 -10.04
CA LYS A 444 16.82 22.74 -9.82
C LYS A 444 17.24 23.51 -11.08
N ALA A 445 17.11 22.91 -12.27
CA ALA A 445 17.44 23.57 -13.53
C ALA A 445 16.54 24.78 -13.82
N LEU A 446 15.25 24.69 -13.47
CA LEU A 446 14.27 25.73 -13.73
C LEU A 446 14.20 26.83 -12.67
N GLN A 447 14.64 26.62 -11.44
CA GLN A 447 14.55 27.62 -10.33
C GLN A 447 15.01 29.02 -10.72
N LYS A 448 16.15 29.16 -11.43
CA LYS A 448 16.67 30.46 -11.87
C LYS A 448 15.88 31.06 -13.03
N PRO A 449 15.60 30.32 -14.12
CA PRO A 449 14.82 30.83 -15.25
C PRO A 449 13.42 31.31 -14.86
N VAL A 450 12.76 30.67 -13.89
CA VAL A 450 11.36 30.99 -13.52
C VAL A 450 11.23 31.79 -12.20
N LYS A 451 12.31 32.33 -11.66
CA LYS A 451 12.31 33.04 -10.36
C LYS A 451 11.35 34.23 -10.26
N ASP A 452 11.06 34.87 -11.39
CA ASP A 452 10.23 36.08 -11.46
C ASP A 452 8.76 35.76 -11.83
N LEU A 453 8.35 34.47 -11.79
CA LEU A 453 6.97 34.08 -12.02
C LEU A 453 6.06 34.60 -10.90
N PRO A 454 4.85 35.09 -11.24
CA PRO A 454 3.86 35.52 -10.24
C PRO A 454 3.18 34.35 -9.52
N LEU A 455 3.41 33.13 -9.95
CA LEU A 455 2.86 31.90 -9.39
C LEU A 455 3.93 31.17 -8.59
N PRO A 456 3.57 30.52 -7.47
CA PRO A 456 4.48 29.65 -6.73
C PRO A 456 5.02 28.53 -7.62
N PHE A 457 6.32 28.27 -7.53
CA PHE A 457 7.00 27.17 -8.23
C PHE A 457 7.59 26.21 -7.19
N ARG A 458 7.06 25.00 -7.11
CA ARG A 458 7.33 24.05 -6.03
C ARG A 458 7.67 22.66 -6.56
N LEU A 459 8.47 21.92 -5.82
CA LEU A 459 8.69 20.49 -6.01
C LEU A 459 7.72 19.72 -5.11
N MET A 460 6.98 18.78 -5.67
CA MET A 460 6.10 17.89 -4.93
C MET A 460 6.78 16.52 -4.80
N ASP A 461 7.02 16.11 -3.57
CA ASP A 461 7.44 14.77 -3.17
C ASP A 461 6.44 14.17 -2.18
N GLU A 462 6.78 13.03 -1.55
CA GLU A 462 5.84 12.30 -0.66
C GLU A 462 5.49 13.08 0.62
N ASP A 463 6.35 13.99 1.06
CA ASP A 463 6.18 14.78 2.28
C ASP A 463 5.57 16.17 2.00
N PHE A 464 5.07 16.41 0.76
CA PHE A 464 4.53 17.69 0.35
C PHE A 464 3.20 17.97 1.05
N GLU A 465 3.09 19.15 1.71
CA GLU A 465 1.82 19.63 2.25
C GLU A 465 0.89 20.06 1.11
N TYR A 466 -0.37 19.67 1.21
CA TYR A 466 -1.37 19.89 0.16
C TYR A 466 -1.65 21.38 -0.07
N ASP A 467 -1.12 21.91 -1.16
CA ASP A 467 -1.43 23.21 -1.71
C ASP A 467 -1.11 23.18 -3.22
N LEU A 468 -2.13 23.04 -4.03
CA LEU A 468 -1.97 22.87 -5.49
C LEU A 468 -1.96 24.21 -6.26
N GLU A 469 -2.09 25.37 -5.62
CA GLU A 469 -2.00 26.64 -6.33
C GLU A 469 -0.58 26.88 -6.85
N GLY A 470 -0.47 27.25 -8.10
CA GLY A 470 0.80 27.53 -8.77
C GLY A 470 1.29 26.43 -9.70
N ILE A 471 2.61 26.30 -9.80
CA ILE A 471 3.28 25.35 -10.70
C ILE A 471 3.98 24.27 -9.86
N MET A 472 3.54 23.04 -10.01
CA MET A 472 4.09 21.89 -9.31
C MET A 472 5.00 21.08 -10.24
N VAL A 473 6.22 20.77 -9.80
CA VAL A 473 7.11 19.81 -10.46
C VAL A 473 7.01 18.50 -9.69
N MET A 474 6.63 17.41 -10.36
CA MET A 474 6.33 16.14 -9.68
C MET A 474 6.58 14.92 -10.55
N PRO A 475 6.78 13.73 -9.96
CA PRO A 475 6.77 12.47 -10.70
C PRO A 475 5.34 12.05 -11.08
N SER A 476 5.21 11.28 -12.16
CA SER A 476 3.93 10.79 -12.68
C SER A 476 3.10 10.00 -11.66
N CYS A 477 3.75 9.25 -10.76
CA CYS A 477 3.06 8.46 -9.74
C CYS A 477 2.34 9.33 -8.70
N LEU A 478 2.87 10.51 -8.36
CA LEU A 478 2.24 11.47 -7.44
C LEU A 478 1.15 12.32 -8.14
N ALA A 479 1.22 12.48 -9.46
CA ALA A 479 0.20 13.18 -10.21
C ALA A 479 -1.14 12.42 -10.28
N LYS A 480 -1.15 11.14 -9.92
CA LYS A 480 -2.34 10.31 -9.96
C LYS A 480 -3.44 10.84 -9.03
N GLY A 481 -4.68 10.92 -9.57
CA GLY A 481 -5.83 11.47 -8.84
C GLY A 481 -5.95 12.99 -8.88
N LEU A 482 -4.85 13.74 -9.08
CA LEU A 482 -4.84 15.20 -9.15
C LEU A 482 -5.27 15.72 -10.52
N GLU A 483 -5.58 17.02 -10.58
CA GLU A 483 -6.03 17.72 -11.79
C GLU A 483 -5.38 19.11 -11.87
N PHE A 484 -4.99 19.52 -13.08
CA PHE A 484 -4.32 20.81 -13.31
C PHE A 484 -4.89 21.49 -14.55
N ASP A 485 -5.02 22.81 -14.49
CA ASP A 485 -5.44 23.59 -15.67
C ASP A 485 -4.53 23.32 -16.88
N ALA A 486 -3.22 23.25 -16.63
CA ALA A 486 -2.21 22.90 -17.62
C ALA A 486 -1.28 21.79 -17.12
N ALA A 487 -0.93 20.83 -17.98
CA ALA A 487 0.09 19.83 -17.69
C ALA A 487 1.18 19.82 -18.75
N MET A 488 2.42 19.84 -18.30
CA MET A 488 3.62 19.70 -19.11
C MET A 488 4.30 18.39 -18.77
N ILE A 489 4.27 17.43 -19.69
CA ILE A 489 4.98 16.16 -19.50
C ILE A 489 6.39 16.33 -20.05
N VAL A 490 7.39 16.05 -19.21
CA VAL A 490 8.80 16.25 -19.54
C VAL A 490 9.52 14.91 -19.57
N PHE A 491 10.11 14.62 -20.72
CA PHE A 491 10.99 13.48 -20.91
C PHE A 491 12.40 13.83 -20.43
N SER A 492 13.02 12.96 -19.66
CA SER A 492 14.43 13.09 -19.26
C SER A 492 15.36 12.61 -20.35
N ASP A 493 14.92 11.58 -21.07
CA ASP A 493 15.57 11.09 -22.30
C ASP A 493 14.54 10.55 -23.30
N GLY A 494 14.99 10.11 -24.48
CA GLY A 494 14.10 9.58 -25.52
C GLY A 494 13.50 8.21 -25.23
N ARG A 495 13.84 7.55 -24.12
CA ARG A 495 13.38 6.20 -23.75
C ARG A 495 12.28 6.23 -22.68
N ASP A 496 12.02 7.38 -22.08
CA ASP A 496 10.99 7.52 -21.07
C ASP A 496 9.65 7.00 -21.59
N TYR A 497 8.91 6.28 -20.73
CA TYR A 497 7.62 5.64 -21.02
C TYR A 497 7.64 4.66 -22.21
N SER A 498 8.82 4.17 -22.63
CA SER A 498 8.92 3.22 -23.74
C SER A 498 8.67 1.78 -23.33
N ASP A 499 8.78 1.46 -22.04
CA ASP A 499 8.45 0.14 -21.49
C ASP A 499 6.94 -0.08 -21.58
N PRO A 500 6.48 -1.26 -22.08
CA PRO A 500 5.06 -1.59 -22.11
C PRO A 500 4.35 -1.47 -20.75
N ASP A 501 5.04 -1.77 -19.65
CA ASP A 501 4.50 -1.66 -18.30
C ASP A 501 4.29 -0.19 -17.85
N GLU A 502 4.87 0.79 -18.56
CA GLU A 502 4.74 2.21 -18.24
C GLU A 502 3.61 2.93 -19.02
N LYS A 503 2.85 2.21 -19.86
CA LYS A 503 1.74 2.79 -20.63
C LYS A 503 0.70 3.48 -19.74
N GLY A 504 0.31 2.80 -18.65
CA GLY A 504 -0.67 3.33 -17.69
C GLY A 504 -0.13 4.57 -16.97
N LEU A 505 1.17 4.61 -16.67
CA LEU A 505 1.82 5.75 -16.07
C LEU A 505 1.79 6.98 -17.00
N PHE A 506 2.13 6.80 -18.28
CA PHE A 506 2.06 7.87 -19.28
C PHE A 506 0.61 8.34 -19.53
N TYR A 507 -0.33 7.40 -19.69
CA TYR A 507 -1.75 7.71 -19.84
C TYR A 507 -2.27 8.50 -18.63
N THR A 508 -1.88 8.11 -17.42
CA THR A 508 -2.21 8.83 -16.20
C THR A 508 -1.69 10.26 -16.24
N ALA A 509 -0.43 10.48 -16.60
CA ALA A 509 0.16 11.82 -16.71
C ALA A 509 -0.57 12.71 -17.73
N VAL A 510 -0.87 12.16 -18.92
CA VAL A 510 -1.60 12.89 -19.98
C VAL A 510 -3.00 13.33 -19.51
N THR A 511 -3.71 12.47 -18.78
CA THR A 511 -5.07 12.72 -18.31
C THR A 511 -5.16 13.66 -17.10
N ARG A 512 -4.04 14.22 -16.65
CA ARG A 512 -4.02 15.24 -15.57
C ARG A 512 -4.39 16.64 -16.07
N ALA A 513 -4.23 16.88 -17.37
CA ALA A 513 -4.52 18.17 -17.98
C ALA A 513 -6.02 18.39 -18.17
N LEU A 514 -6.52 19.54 -17.72
CA LEU A 514 -7.91 19.97 -17.93
C LEU A 514 -8.09 20.74 -19.26
N HIS A 515 -7.18 21.69 -19.52
CA HIS A 515 -7.30 22.65 -20.62
C HIS A 515 -6.13 22.61 -21.60
N ASP A 516 -4.91 22.44 -21.11
CA ASP A 516 -3.69 22.58 -21.89
C ASP A 516 -2.74 21.43 -21.61
N LEU A 517 -2.26 20.77 -22.65
CA LEU A 517 -1.30 19.68 -22.55
C LEU A 517 -0.13 19.94 -23.50
N SER A 518 1.07 19.90 -22.94
CA SER A 518 2.30 20.01 -23.71
C SER A 518 3.27 18.89 -23.32
N VAL A 519 4.03 18.37 -24.27
CA VAL A 519 5.05 17.35 -24.06
C VAL A 519 6.39 17.89 -24.50
N PHE A 520 7.40 17.88 -23.63
CA PHE A 520 8.74 18.38 -23.89
C PHE A 520 9.73 17.21 -23.97
N CYS A 521 10.45 17.11 -25.09
CA CYS A 521 11.38 16.03 -25.36
C CYS A 521 12.78 16.59 -25.64
N PRO A 522 13.84 16.08 -24.97
CA PRO A 522 15.23 16.51 -25.21
C PRO A 522 15.84 15.87 -26.46
N THR A 523 15.03 15.40 -27.39
CA THR A 523 15.42 14.72 -28.62
C THR A 523 14.98 15.49 -29.85
N ALA A 524 15.71 15.34 -30.96
CA ALA A 524 15.34 15.90 -32.25
C ALA A 524 14.21 15.08 -32.93
N ASP A 525 14.18 13.78 -32.64
CA ASP A 525 13.20 12.84 -33.17
C ASP A 525 12.12 12.52 -32.15
N LEU A 526 10.93 12.15 -32.65
CA LEU A 526 9.78 11.77 -31.84
C LEU A 526 10.10 10.48 -31.03
N PRO A 527 10.04 10.51 -29.68
CA PRO A 527 10.25 9.35 -28.84
C PRO A 527 9.31 8.17 -29.18
N PRO A 528 9.76 6.91 -29.01
CA PRO A 528 8.95 5.72 -29.32
C PRO A 528 7.61 5.69 -28.59
N ALA A 529 7.55 6.14 -27.34
CA ALA A 529 6.32 6.21 -26.56
C ALA A 529 5.22 7.05 -27.25
N LEU A 530 5.60 8.16 -27.91
CA LEU A 530 4.67 9.09 -28.56
C LEU A 530 4.21 8.65 -29.95
N ARG A 531 4.90 7.70 -30.59
CA ARG A 531 4.59 7.24 -31.95
C ARG A 531 3.25 6.48 -32.06
N LYS A 532 2.68 6.06 -30.91
CA LYS A 532 1.39 5.35 -30.86
C LYS A 532 0.19 6.26 -31.12
N ALA A 533 0.29 7.56 -30.77
CA ALA A 533 -0.77 8.51 -31.02
C ALA A 533 -0.82 8.92 -32.50
N SER A 534 -2.04 9.09 -33.04
CA SER A 534 -2.20 9.58 -34.39
C SER A 534 -1.71 11.03 -34.50
N TYR A 535 -0.93 11.33 -35.56
CA TYR A 535 -0.41 12.67 -35.86
C TYR A 535 -1.53 13.72 -36.03
N ARG A 536 -2.77 13.29 -36.22
CA ARG A 536 -3.94 14.17 -36.29
C ARG A 536 -4.33 14.79 -34.95
N HIS A 537 -3.87 14.20 -33.85
CA HIS A 537 -4.29 14.55 -32.50
C HIS A 537 -3.30 15.44 -31.72
N TYR A 538 -2.17 15.80 -32.31
CA TYR A 538 -1.18 16.68 -31.72
C TYR A 538 -0.48 17.57 -32.75
N THR A 539 0.28 18.54 -32.29
CA THR A 539 1.14 19.40 -33.09
C THR A 539 2.60 19.16 -32.73
N ILE A 540 3.53 19.32 -33.67
CA ILE A 540 4.98 19.21 -33.38
C ILE A 540 5.61 20.57 -33.61
N THR A 541 6.38 21.04 -32.64
CA THR A 541 7.26 22.20 -32.72
C THR A 541 8.71 21.74 -32.53
N ARG A 542 9.61 22.10 -33.42
CA ARG A 542 11.05 21.90 -33.30
C ARG A 542 11.69 23.18 -32.79
N VAL A 543 12.41 23.09 -31.67
CA VAL A 543 13.03 24.21 -30.96
C VAL A 543 14.55 24.21 -31.18
#